data_f5e3cc05df2d8e2d0337065708104030
#
_entry.id   f5e3cc05df2d8e2d0337065708104030
#
_cell.length_a   1.000
_cell.length_b   1.000
_cell.length_c   1.000
_cell.angle_alpha   90.00
_cell.angle_beta   90.00
_cell.angle_gamma   90.00
#
_symmetry.space_group_name_H-M   'P 1'
#
loop_
_entity.id
_entity.type
_entity.pdbx_description
1 polymer ?
#
loop_
_entity_poly.entity_id
_entity_poly.type
_entity_poly.pdbx_seq_one_letter_code
_entity_poly.pdbx_strand_id
1 'polypeptide(L)'
;MLLRSMALALSGLMLAALPAAAAPTTIRVGDNFFRPGVQAVNQGSRVVWVNRGHSYHTVTTRRWSVVLSPGERYSRRVRHGFRYVCAYHGAMTGRIVIR
;
A
#
# COMPACT_ATOMS: atom_id res chain seq x y z
N MET A 1 -30.21 -37.23 28.13
CA MET A 1 -30.66 -36.01 28.34
C MET A 1 -29.65 -34.94 28.18
N LEU A 2 -28.61 -34.99 28.86
CA LEU A 2 -27.66 -33.95 28.86
C LEU A 2 -26.89 -33.78 27.60
N LEU A 3 -26.82 -34.75 26.84
CA LEU A 3 -26.03 -34.69 25.68
C LEU A 3 -26.33 -33.65 24.69
N ARG A 4 -27.53 -33.24 24.69
CA ARG A 4 -27.93 -32.26 23.78
C ARG A 4 -27.09 -31.06 23.77
N SER A 5 -26.73 -30.66 24.89
CA SER A 5 -26.05 -29.38 24.97
C SER A 5 -24.76 -29.37 24.24
N MET A 6 -24.17 -30.46 24.08
CA MET A 6 -22.94 -30.46 23.44
C MET A 6 -23.00 -30.19 22.01
N ALA A 7 -23.95 -30.69 21.38
CA ALA A 7 -24.08 -30.50 19.98
C ALA A 7 -24.15 -29.06 19.62
N LEU A 8 -24.74 -28.29 20.46
CA LEU A 8 -24.87 -26.88 20.16
C LEU A 8 -23.58 -26.17 20.16
N ALA A 9 -22.75 -26.54 21.05
CA ALA A 9 -21.48 -25.85 21.17
C ALA A 9 -20.70 -25.97 19.88
N LEU A 10 -20.85 -27.04 19.23
CA LEU A 10 -20.10 -27.24 18.03
C LEU A 10 -20.54 -26.39 16.89
N SER A 11 -21.79 -26.14 16.83
CA SER A 11 -22.26 -25.34 15.72
C SER A 11 -21.64 -24.00 15.68
N GLY A 12 -21.35 -23.43 16.80
CA GLY A 12 -20.78 -22.12 16.83
C GLY A 12 -19.41 -22.08 16.20
N LEU A 13 -18.77 -23.19 16.10
CA LEU A 13 -17.45 -23.20 15.58
C LEU A 13 -17.42 -23.25 14.08
N MET A 14 -18.55 -23.40 13.50
CA MET A 14 -18.60 -23.51 12.09
C MET A 14 -18.45 -22.17 11.39
N LEU A 15 -18.48 -21.10 12.11
CA LEU A 15 -18.34 -19.80 11.52
C LEU A 15 -16.92 -19.65 11.03
N ALA A 16 -16.76 -19.53 9.77
CA ALA A 16 -15.45 -19.36 9.20
C ALA A 16 -14.98 -17.94 9.43
N ALA A 17 -13.72 -17.79 9.68
CA ALA A 17 -13.13 -16.48 9.77
C ALA A 17 -13.04 -15.89 8.37
N LEU A 18 -13.29 -14.60 8.24
CA LEU A 18 -13.08 -13.90 7.00
C LEU A 18 -11.60 -13.71 6.81
N PRO A 19 -11.11 -13.75 5.57
CA PRO A 19 -9.70 -13.51 5.33
C PRO A 19 -9.37 -12.06 5.71
N ALA A 20 -8.25 -11.89 6.33
CA ALA A 20 -7.78 -10.56 6.67
C ALA A 20 -7.41 -9.84 5.38
N ALA A 21 -7.62 -8.54 5.35
CA ALA A 21 -7.18 -7.73 4.24
C ALA A 21 -5.66 -7.76 4.19
N ALA A 22 -5.11 -7.76 3.00
CA ALA A 22 -3.67 -7.72 2.83
C ALA A 22 -3.13 -6.39 3.35
N ALA A 23 -1.98 -6.42 3.99
CA ALA A 23 -1.32 -5.22 4.46
C ALA A 23 -0.93 -4.36 3.26
N PRO A 24 -0.95 -3.04 3.42
CA PRO A 24 -0.50 -2.15 2.36
C PRO A 24 0.98 -2.34 2.09
N THR A 25 1.36 -2.13 0.85
CA THR A 25 2.76 -2.09 0.47
C THR A 25 3.27 -0.69 0.66
N THR A 26 4.33 -0.52 1.44
CA THR A 26 4.85 0.80 1.76
C THR A 26 6.07 1.13 0.93
N ILE A 27 6.08 2.32 0.36
CA ILE A 27 7.22 2.89 -0.33
C ILE A 27 7.71 4.07 0.49
N ARG A 28 8.96 4.02 0.86
CA ARG A 28 9.59 5.12 1.58
C ARG A 28 10.03 6.18 0.58
N VAL A 29 9.67 7.43 0.87
CA VAL A 29 10.12 8.59 0.11
C VAL A 29 11.22 9.24 0.94
N GLY A 30 12.43 9.23 0.43
CA GLY A 30 13.56 9.89 1.06
C GLY A 30 13.86 11.18 0.33
N ASP A 31 14.95 11.86 0.72
CA ASP A 31 15.22 13.16 0.13
C ASP A 31 15.67 13.09 -1.33
N ASN A 32 16.19 11.97 -1.77
CA ASN A 32 16.62 11.83 -3.17
C ASN A 32 16.21 10.50 -3.80
N PHE A 33 15.28 9.77 -3.19
CA PHE A 33 14.96 8.43 -3.68
C PHE A 33 13.57 7.97 -3.24
N PHE A 34 13.04 7.02 -4.01
CA PHE A 34 11.93 6.18 -3.57
C PHE A 34 12.49 4.79 -3.30
N ARG A 35 12.10 4.17 -2.19
CA ARG A 35 12.62 2.84 -1.83
C ARG A 35 11.47 1.93 -1.38
N PRO A 36 11.29 0.79 -2.06
CA PRO A 36 12.07 0.35 -3.22
C PRO A 36 11.78 1.21 -4.45
N GLY A 37 12.76 1.30 -5.33
CA GLY A 37 12.60 2.07 -6.58
C GLY A 37 11.68 1.39 -7.57
N VAL A 38 11.63 0.06 -7.56
CA VAL A 38 10.67 -0.73 -8.35
C VAL A 38 9.95 -1.63 -7.38
N GLN A 39 8.64 -1.54 -7.37
CA GLN A 39 7.81 -2.33 -6.47
C GLN A 39 6.78 -3.13 -7.26
N ALA A 40 6.83 -4.44 -7.11
CA ALA A 40 5.83 -5.32 -7.69
C ALA A 40 4.67 -5.48 -6.71
N VAL A 41 3.46 -5.39 -7.21
CA VAL A 41 2.25 -5.57 -6.40
C VAL A 41 1.20 -6.34 -7.19
N ASN A 42 0.28 -6.95 -6.49
CA ASN A 42 -0.88 -7.57 -7.12
C ASN A 42 -1.88 -6.49 -7.51
N GLN A 43 -2.59 -6.72 -8.58
CA GLN A 43 -3.63 -5.79 -9.03
C GLN A 43 -4.63 -5.54 -7.89
N GLY A 44 -4.92 -4.28 -7.65
CA GLY A 44 -5.85 -3.90 -6.59
C GLY A 44 -5.21 -3.72 -5.23
N SER A 45 -3.90 -3.90 -5.12
CA SER A 45 -3.18 -3.69 -3.86
C SER A 45 -3.17 -2.22 -3.47
N ARG A 46 -3.13 -1.98 -2.19
CA ARG A 46 -2.97 -0.63 -1.66
C ARG A 46 -1.49 -0.35 -1.49
N VAL A 47 -1.05 0.75 -2.06
CA VAL A 47 0.34 1.22 -1.94
C VAL A 47 0.32 2.51 -1.15
N VAL A 48 1.25 2.65 -0.22
CA VAL A 48 1.38 3.84 0.62
C VAL A 48 2.76 4.41 0.43
N TRP A 49 2.83 5.68 0.05
CA TRP A 49 4.08 6.43 0.01
C TRP A 49 4.17 7.24 1.30
N VAL A 50 5.29 7.12 2.00
CA VAL A 50 5.50 7.83 3.27
C VAL A 50 6.74 8.70 3.14
N ASN A 51 6.57 10.00 3.29
CA ASN A 51 7.70 10.91 3.22
C ASN A 51 8.47 10.88 4.54
N ARG A 52 9.64 10.25 4.50
CA ARG A 52 10.56 10.16 5.63
C ARG A 52 11.74 11.11 5.47
N GLY A 53 11.74 11.92 4.43
CA GLY A 53 12.77 12.91 4.20
C GLY A 53 12.53 14.18 4.98
N HIS A 54 13.40 15.16 4.78
CA HIS A 54 13.32 16.45 5.45
C HIS A 54 12.72 17.53 4.57
N SER A 55 12.52 17.22 3.30
CA SER A 55 11.99 18.18 2.31
C SER A 55 10.63 17.73 1.82
N TYR A 56 9.94 18.62 1.14
CA TYR A 56 8.73 18.27 0.41
C TYR A 56 9.10 17.43 -0.81
N HIS A 57 8.32 16.43 -1.08
CA HIS A 57 8.47 15.58 -2.27
C HIS A 57 7.13 15.41 -2.93
N THR A 58 7.13 14.93 -4.16
CA THR A 58 5.88 14.61 -4.85
C THR A 58 5.91 13.17 -5.32
N VAL A 59 4.74 12.61 -5.50
CA VAL A 59 4.55 11.39 -6.28
C VAL A 59 3.78 11.85 -7.51
N THR A 60 4.45 11.93 -8.63
CA THR A 60 3.90 12.54 -9.84
C THR A 60 3.91 11.54 -10.98
N THR A 61 2.76 11.32 -11.57
CA THR A 61 2.58 10.51 -12.77
C THR A 61 2.07 11.40 -13.89
N ARG A 62 1.82 10.80 -15.04
CA ARG A 62 1.23 11.55 -16.16
C ARG A 62 -0.22 11.95 -15.89
N ARG A 63 -0.88 11.34 -14.93
CA ARG A 63 -2.31 11.53 -14.70
C ARG A 63 -2.64 12.20 -13.37
N TRP A 64 -1.75 12.12 -12.41
CA TRP A 64 -2.01 12.69 -11.09
C TRP A 64 -0.69 13.05 -10.40
N SER A 65 -0.78 13.92 -9.43
CA SER A 65 0.37 14.35 -8.66
C SER A 65 -0.08 14.67 -7.24
N VAL A 66 0.73 14.26 -6.27
CA VAL A 66 0.47 14.52 -4.86
C VAL A 66 1.73 15.08 -4.23
N VAL A 67 1.59 16.12 -3.44
CA VAL A 67 2.69 16.72 -2.69
C VAL A 67 2.66 16.16 -1.28
N LEU A 68 3.80 15.72 -0.79
CA LEU A 68 3.95 15.19 0.56
C LEU A 68 4.95 16.04 1.35
N SER A 69 4.48 16.64 2.43
CA SER A 69 5.37 17.28 3.39
C SER A 69 6.06 16.20 4.22
N PRO A 70 7.15 16.53 4.94
CA PRO A 70 7.81 15.55 5.81
C PRO A 70 6.83 14.90 6.78
N GLY A 71 6.82 13.57 6.81
CA GLY A 71 5.93 12.79 7.64
C GLY A 71 4.59 12.44 7.02
N GLU A 72 4.21 13.10 5.95
CA GLU A 72 2.94 12.84 5.28
C GLU A 72 2.97 11.56 4.49
N ARG A 73 1.80 10.95 4.35
CA ARG A 73 1.67 9.73 3.57
C ARG A 73 0.50 9.86 2.61
N TYR A 74 0.60 9.14 1.49
CA TYR A 74 -0.44 9.06 0.49
C TYR A 74 -0.67 7.60 0.16
N SER A 75 -1.92 7.21 0.13
CA SER A 75 -2.33 5.84 -0.12
C SER A 75 -3.18 5.76 -1.38
N ARG A 76 -2.91 4.77 -2.19
CA ARG A 76 -3.66 4.57 -3.43
C ARG A 76 -3.81 3.09 -3.74
N ARG A 77 -4.99 2.72 -4.20
CA ARG A 77 -5.19 1.37 -4.71
C ARG A 77 -4.70 1.32 -6.15
N VAL A 78 -3.84 0.37 -6.45
CA VAL A 78 -3.14 0.29 -7.74
C VAL A 78 -3.74 -0.81 -8.59
N ARG A 79 -4.18 -0.46 -9.79
CA ARG A 79 -4.75 -1.43 -10.73
C ARG A 79 -3.89 -1.63 -11.95
N HIS A 80 -3.01 -0.70 -12.24
CA HIS A 80 -2.13 -0.73 -13.41
C HIS A 80 -0.73 -0.31 -12.97
N GLY A 81 0.28 -0.80 -13.67
CA GLY A 81 1.63 -0.36 -13.41
C GLY A 81 1.85 1.05 -13.95
N PHE A 82 2.78 1.77 -13.35
CA PHE A 82 3.11 3.13 -13.79
C PHE A 82 4.46 3.55 -13.28
N ARG A 83 5.02 4.55 -13.94
CA ARG A 83 6.22 5.23 -13.49
C ARG A 83 5.84 6.52 -12.82
N TYR A 84 6.63 6.95 -11.87
CA TYR A 84 6.40 8.21 -11.20
C TYR A 84 7.74 8.86 -10.85
N VAL A 85 7.69 10.15 -10.60
CA VAL A 85 8.86 10.95 -10.28
C VAL A 85 8.52 11.91 -9.15
N CYS A 86 9.55 12.45 -8.51
CA CYS A 86 9.37 13.63 -7.69
C CYS A 86 9.55 14.85 -8.61
N ALA A 87 8.56 15.69 -8.70
CA ALA A 87 8.62 16.85 -9.60
C ALA A 87 9.68 17.86 -9.18
N TYR A 88 10.10 17.82 -7.94
CA TYR A 88 11.12 18.76 -7.44
C TYR A 88 12.54 18.27 -7.61
N HIS A 89 12.72 16.97 -7.92
CA HIS A 89 14.05 16.37 -8.02
C HIS A 89 14.08 15.42 -9.23
N GLY A 90 14.59 15.90 -10.32
CA GLY A 90 14.47 15.23 -11.61
C GLY A 90 14.98 13.80 -11.71
N ALA A 91 15.95 13.43 -10.90
CA ALA A 91 16.49 12.07 -10.92
C ALA A 91 15.79 11.12 -9.94
N MET A 92 14.84 11.62 -9.18
CA MET A 92 14.14 10.84 -8.18
C MET A 92 12.93 10.16 -8.83
N THR A 93 13.08 8.88 -9.15
CA THR A 93 12.07 8.14 -9.92
C THR A 93 11.68 6.84 -9.23
N GLY A 94 10.51 6.35 -9.53
CA GLY A 94 10.02 5.08 -9.04
C GLY A 94 9.11 4.40 -10.04
N ARG A 95 8.79 3.15 -9.75
CA ARG A 95 7.96 2.36 -10.66
C ARG A 95 7.16 1.32 -9.89
N ILE A 96 5.89 1.23 -10.22
CA ILE A 96 5.02 0.14 -9.76
C ILE A 96 4.83 -0.80 -10.94
N VAL A 97 4.98 -2.09 -10.69
CA VAL A 97 4.69 -3.12 -11.67
C VAL A 97 3.66 -4.08 -11.10
N ILE A 98 2.76 -4.56 -11.96
CA ILE A 98 1.76 -5.55 -11.57
C ILE A 98 2.34 -6.94 -11.83
N ARG A 99 2.22 -7.82 -10.87
CA ARG A 99 2.68 -9.19 -11.00
C ARG A 99 1.52 -10.17 -11.13
#